data_ed623f273cba37f1181a1cd3eead4c5e
#
_entry.id   ed623f273cba37f1181a1cd3eead4c5e
#
_cell.length_a   1.000
_cell.length_b   1.000
_cell.length_c   1.000
_cell.angle_alpha   90.00
_cell.angle_beta   90.00
_cell.angle_gamma   90.00
#
_symmetry.space_group_name_H-M   'P 1'
#
loop_
_entity.id
_entity.type
_entity.pdbx_description
1 polymer ?
#
loop_
_entity_poly.entity_id
_entity_poly.type
_entity_poly.pdbx_seq_one_letter_code
_entity_poly.pdbx_strand_id
1 'polypeptide(L)'
;MALNTTNPTGTEAWKNLQNHYNAIHETTIQELFQQDNARVEKFNLQWNDFLVDYSKNNISQETVALLLELANSIGLKEAIAQYFGGEIINQTENRAVLHTALRAPESATIKVDGENVIPEVYEVKNKIKQFSHEVISGERKGFTGKAFTDVVNIGIGGSDLGPVMAVEALQFYKNHLNLHFVSNVDGDHVNEVIKKLNPETTLFLIVSKTFTTQETLSNSETIKEWFLKSASQEDIAKHFVAVSTNIQKVTEFGINPDNVFPMWDWVGGRFSLWSAVGLSISLAIGFDNYNDLLKGANEMDDHFKSAKFDENIPVILALLSVWYNNFFGAESEALIPYTQYLSKLAPYLQQATMESNGKSVGRDGKPVNYQTGTIIWGEPGTNSQHAFFQLIHQGTKLIPTDFIGFVKPLYGNENHHDKLMSNFFAQTEALLNGKTAAQVQAEFDKQGLSTEKASYLLPFKVFTGNKPTNTILIQKLTPKSLGSLIALYEHKIFVQGVIWNIFSFDQWGVELGKQLANSILDEINTKTVKNHDSSTAFLLNHFLKNK
;
A
#
# COMPACT_ATOMS: atom_id res chain seq x y z
N MET A 1 3.25 4.24 27.18
CA MET A 1 2.07 5.14 27.42
C MET A 1 1.10 5.03 26.25
N ALA A 2 -0.19 5.29 26.46
CA ALA A 2 -1.18 5.29 25.37
C ALA A 2 -0.98 6.49 24.43
N LEU A 3 -1.35 6.33 23.16
CA LEU A 3 -1.46 7.46 22.23
C LEU A 3 -2.47 8.49 22.77
N ASN A 4 -2.21 9.77 22.51
CA ASN A 4 -3.13 10.85 22.86
C ASN A 4 -4.53 10.60 22.25
N THR A 5 -5.59 10.90 23.00
CA THR A 5 -6.99 10.72 22.60
C THR A 5 -7.70 12.04 22.28
N THR A 6 -6.95 13.08 21.96
CA THR A 6 -7.50 14.39 21.62
C THR A 6 -8.30 14.35 20.33
N ASN A 7 -9.57 14.73 20.38
CA ASN A 7 -10.38 14.94 19.19
C ASN A 7 -9.84 16.18 18.44
N PRO A 8 -9.42 16.04 17.17
CA PRO A 8 -8.79 17.14 16.43
C PRO A 8 -9.72 18.34 16.25
N THR A 9 -11.03 18.12 16.05
CA THR A 9 -12.01 19.22 15.84
C THR A 9 -12.22 20.09 17.07
N GLY A 10 -11.83 19.62 18.24
CA GLY A 10 -11.86 20.39 19.49
C GLY A 10 -10.66 21.30 19.69
N THR A 11 -9.60 21.15 18.91
CA THR A 11 -8.37 21.93 19.04
C THR A 11 -8.51 23.33 18.43
N GLU A 12 -7.76 24.29 18.95
CA GLU A 12 -7.70 25.65 18.37
C GLU A 12 -7.05 25.60 16.96
N ALA A 13 -6.05 24.75 16.77
CA ALA A 13 -5.40 24.54 15.48
C ALA A 13 -6.38 24.12 14.38
N TRP A 14 -7.32 23.20 14.67
CA TRP A 14 -8.37 22.81 13.72
C TRP A 14 -9.30 23.96 13.36
N LYS A 15 -9.72 24.74 14.36
CA LYS A 15 -10.58 25.91 14.15
C LYS A 15 -9.87 26.98 13.30
N ASN A 16 -8.60 27.21 13.57
CA ASN A 16 -7.77 28.13 12.79
C ASN A 16 -7.67 27.66 11.34
N LEU A 17 -7.45 26.36 11.09
CA LEU A 17 -7.47 25.78 9.75
C LEU A 17 -8.82 25.94 9.07
N GLN A 18 -9.94 25.76 9.78
CA GLN A 18 -11.28 25.97 9.22
C GLN A 18 -11.50 27.43 8.82
N ASN A 19 -11.06 28.38 9.65
CA ASN A 19 -11.14 29.80 9.35
C ASN A 19 -10.27 30.16 8.15
N HIS A 20 -9.06 29.61 8.10
CA HIS A 20 -8.14 29.80 6.99
C HIS A 20 -8.70 29.21 5.70
N TYR A 21 -9.27 28.01 5.71
CA TYR A 21 -9.96 27.40 4.58
C TYR A 21 -11.06 28.34 4.05
N ASN A 22 -11.91 28.86 4.93
CA ASN A 22 -13.00 29.79 4.54
C ASN A 22 -12.47 31.04 3.84
N ALA A 23 -11.25 31.48 4.17
CA ALA A 23 -10.63 32.66 3.58
C ALA A 23 -9.97 32.38 2.21
N ILE A 24 -9.42 31.16 2.00
CA ILE A 24 -8.57 30.91 0.82
C ILE A 24 -9.11 29.89 -0.19
N HIS A 25 -10.18 29.15 0.13
CA HIS A 25 -10.64 28.01 -0.69
C HIS A 25 -11.04 28.37 -2.13
N GLU A 26 -11.40 29.64 -2.38
CA GLU A 26 -11.70 30.15 -3.70
C GLU A 26 -10.44 30.59 -4.50
N THR A 27 -9.31 30.79 -3.80
CA THR A 27 -8.06 31.16 -4.46
C THR A 27 -7.53 29.97 -5.27
N THR A 28 -7.30 30.16 -6.54
CA THR A 28 -6.79 29.11 -7.41
C THR A 28 -5.29 28.87 -7.22
N ILE A 29 -4.84 27.65 -7.53
CA ILE A 29 -3.40 27.32 -7.48
C ILE A 29 -2.62 28.21 -8.47
N GLN A 30 -3.20 28.57 -9.62
CA GLN A 30 -2.59 29.50 -10.59
C GLN A 30 -2.36 30.88 -9.98
N GLU A 31 -3.35 31.44 -9.28
CA GLU A 31 -3.20 32.73 -8.59
C GLU A 31 -2.12 32.68 -7.52
N LEU A 32 -2.01 31.56 -6.78
CA LEU A 32 -0.93 31.35 -5.81
C LEU A 32 0.46 31.34 -6.46
N PHE A 33 0.59 30.80 -7.68
CA PHE A 33 1.85 30.87 -8.44
C PHE A 33 2.14 32.28 -8.97
N GLN A 34 1.11 33.05 -9.35
CA GLN A 34 1.26 34.43 -9.79
C GLN A 34 1.67 35.37 -8.64
N GLN A 35 1.16 35.10 -7.44
CA GLN A 35 1.46 35.89 -6.24
C GLN A 35 2.86 35.61 -5.68
N ASP A 36 3.43 34.45 -5.96
CA ASP A 36 4.71 34.00 -5.39
C ASP A 36 5.57 33.26 -6.43
N ASN A 37 6.45 33.98 -7.09
CA ASN A 37 7.38 33.42 -8.09
C ASN A 37 8.39 32.41 -7.50
N ALA A 38 8.64 32.46 -6.21
CA ALA A 38 9.52 31.52 -5.49
C ALA A 38 8.74 30.35 -4.87
N ARG A 39 7.49 30.14 -5.28
CA ARG A 39 6.60 29.13 -4.69
C ARG A 39 7.20 27.73 -4.73
N VAL A 40 7.78 27.34 -5.87
CA VAL A 40 8.39 25.99 -6.00
C VAL A 40 9.54 25.80 -5.01
N GLU A 41 10.33 26.84 -4.74
CA GLU A 41 11.45 26.79 -3.78
C GLU A 41 10.98 26.59 -2.34
N LYS A 42 9.75 27.02 -2.02
CA LYS A 42 9.16 26.94 -0.67
C LYS A 42 8.38 25.65 -0.42
N PHE A 43 7.89 25.02 -1.48
CA PHE A 43 6.99 23.87 -1.39
C PHE A 43 7.55 22.63 -2.12
N ASN A 44 8.84 22.36 -1.88
CA ASN A 44 9.49 21.11 -2.26
C ASN A 44 10.34 20.58 -1.11
N LEU A 45 10.57 19.27 -1.13
CA LEU A 45 11.47 18.59 -0.21
C LEU A 45 12.42 17.69 -0.99
N GLN A 46 13.68 17.68 -0.61
CA GLN A 46 14.69 16.79 -1.17
C GLN A 46 15.26 15.91 -0.06
N TRP A 47 15.28 14.61 -0.32
CA TRP A 47 15.86 13.66 0.61
C TRP A 47 16.42 12.46 -0.17
N ASN A 48 17.70 12.18 -0.03
CA ASN A 48 18.38 11.14 -0.79
C ASN A 48 18.05 11.24 -2.31
N ASP A 49 17.47 10.18 -2.86
CA ASP A 49 17.07 10.05 -4.27
C ASP A 49 15.71 10.69 -4.58
N PHE A 50 15.03 11.27 -3.59
CA PHE A 50 13.66 11.80 -3.71
C PHE A 50 13.65 13.30 -3.82
N LEU A 51 12.92 13.80 -4.82
CA LEU A 51 12.44 15.17 -4.91
C LEU A 51 10.91 15.12 -4.84
N VAL A 52 10.33 15.77 -3.83
CA VAL A 52 8.88 15.87 -3.63
C VAL A 52 8.46 17.32 -3.82
N ASP A 53 7.82 17.60 -4.94
CA ASP A 53 7.21 18.91 -5.23
C ASP A 53 5.73 18.87 -4.87
N TYR A 54 5.34 19.67 -3.88
CA TYR A 54 3.95 19.85 -3.46
C TYR A 54 3.47 21.30 -3.67
N SER A 55 4.14 22.04 -4.54
CA SER A 55 3.79 23.42 -4.87
C SER A 55 2.46 23.56 -5.61
N LYS A 56 2.04 22.50 -6.33
CA LYS A 56 0.79 22.46 -7.08
C LYS A 56 -0.40 22.05 -6.20
N ASN A 57 -0.48 22.62 -4.99
CA ASN A 57 -1.57 22.42 -4.05
C ASN A 57 -2.20 23.76 -3.67
N ASN A 58 -3.46 23.75 -3.24
CA ASN A 58 -4.15 24.94 -2.76
C ASN A 58 -3.73 25.22 -1.30
N ILE A 59 -2.52 25.71 -1.13
CA ILE A 59 -1.88 26.02 0.15
C ILE A 59 -1.06 27.30 0.06
N SER A 60 -0.91 27.99 1.18
CA SER A 60 0.05 29.07 1.40
C SER A 60 1.07 28.63 2.48
N GLN A 61 2.07 29.47 2.76
CA GLN A 61 2.95 29.24 3.92
C GLN A 61 2.17 29.23 5.23
N GLU A 62 1.12 30.06 5.35
CA GLU A 62 0.22 30.06 6.50
C GLU A 62 -0.54 28.73 6.62
N THR A 63 -1.03 28.17 5.51
CA THR A 63 -1.66 26.84 5.51
C THR A 63 -0.74 25.77 6.09
N VAL A 64 0.52 25.74 5.63
CA VAL A 64 1.51 24.78 6.13
C VAL A 64 1.79 25.01 7.62
N ALA A 65 1.95 26.27 8.05
CA ALA A 65 2.17 26.60 9.47
C ALA A 65 1.01 26.11 10.35
N LEU A 66 -0.22 26.33 9.93
CA LEU A 66 -1.41 25.87 10.67
C LEU A 66 -1.56 24.34 10.69
N LEU A 67 -1.20 23.67 9.61
CA LEU A 67 -1.17 22.20 9.55
C LEU A 67 -0.11 21.62 10.49
N LEU A 68 1.05 22.28 10.58
CA LEU A 68 2.12 21.92 11.53
C LEU A 68 1.69 22.19 12.98
N GLU A 69 0.96 23.28 13.22
CA GLU A 69 0.36 23.56 14.52
C GLU A 69 -0.64 22.47 14.94
N LEU A 70 -1.48 21.99 13.99
CA LEU A 70 -2.36 20.85 14.25
C LEU A 70 -1.56 19.61 14.65
N ALA A 71 -0.53 19.24 13.88
CA ALA A 71 0.31 18.08 14.18
C ALA A 71 0.95 18.17 15.58
N ASN A 72 1.43 19.36 15.97
CA ASN A 72 1.98 19.57 17.30
C ASN A 72 0.92 19.50 18.40
N SER A 73 -0.26 20.10 18.17
CA SER A 73 -1.34 20.17 19.17
C SER A 73 -1.92 18.80 19.54
N ILE A 74 -1.85 17.82 18.63
CA ILE A 74 -2.30 16.45 18.88
C ILE A 74 -1.19 15.53 19.42
N GLY A 75 0.04 16.01 19.61
CA GLY A 75 1.16 15.24 20.16
C GLY A 75 1.77 14.26 19.14
N LEU A 76 1.91 14.65 17.87
CA LEU A 76 2.48 13.78 16.84
C LEU A 76 3.92 13.35 17.17
N LYS A 77 4.72 14.22 17.78
CA LYS A 77 6.12 13.91 18.13
C LYS A 77 6.21 12.76 19.14
N GLU A 78 5.34 12.82 20.16
CA GLU A 78 5.24 11.78 21.19
C GLU A 78 4.71 10.48 20.58
N ALA A 79 3.73 10.55 19.66
CA ALA A 79 3.19 9.40 18.96
C ALA A 79 4.27 8.69 18.11
N ILE A 80 5.13 9.45 17.42
CA ILE A 80 6.27 8.90 16.67
C ILE A 80 7.25 8.20 17.62
N ALA A 81 7.56 8.81 18.76
CA ALA A 81 8.44 8.18 19.75
C ALA A 81 7.85 6.87 20.29
N GLN A 82 6.55 6.82 20.56
CA GLN A 82 5.84 5.61 21.01
C GLN A 82 5.81 4.51 19.94
N TYR A 83 5.60 4.89 18.66
CA TYR A 83 5.60 3.98 17.53
C TYR A 83 6.93 3.24 17.36
N PHE A 84 8.06 3.94 17.46
CA PHE A 84 9.39 3.34 17.38
C PHE A 84 9.87 2.72 18.70
N GLY A 85 9.27 3.10 19.81
CA GLY A 85 9.67 2.67 21.16
C GLY A 85 9.13 1.30 21.58
N GLY A 86 8.24 0.68 20.81
CA GLY A 86 7.61 -0.59 21.18
C GLY A 86 6.47 -0.46 22.18
N GLU A 87 5.92 0.74 22.34
CA GLU A 87 4.74 0.95 23.18
C GLU A 87 3.51 0.25 22.59
N ILE A 88 2.56 -0.12 23.45
CA ILE A 88 1.29 -0.74 23.03
C ILE A 88 0.37 0.35 22.42
N ILE A 89 0.63 0.71 21.17
CA ILE A 89 -0.16 1.72 20.45
C ILE A 89 -1.38 1.13 19.72
N ASN A 90 -1.41 -0.17 19.50
CA ASN A 90 -2.61 -0.90 19.06
C ASN A 90 -3.34 -1.44 20.31
N GLN A 91 -4.04 -0.55 20.99
CA GLN A 91 -4.64 -0.85 22.31
C GLN A 91 -5.84 -1.78 22.21
N THR A 92 -6.61 -1.76 21.12
CA THR A 92 -7.80 -2.62 20.93
C THR A 92 -7.43 -4.10 20.83
N GLU A 93 -6.22 -4.42 20.40
CA GLU A 93 -5.66 -5.77 20.35
C GLU A 93 -4.55 -6.00 21.39
N ASN A 94 -4.24 -5.00 22.22
CA ASN A 94 -3.18 -5.02 23.24
C ASN A 94 -1.81 -5.43 22.68
N ARG A 95 -1.37 -4.75 21.59
CA ARG A 95 -0.13 -5.07 20.89
C ARG A 95 0.74 -3.83 20.62
N ALA A 96 2.04 -4.02 20.65
CA ALA A 96 2.97 -3.09 20.03
C ALA A 96 2.81 -3.11 18.49
N VAL A 97 3.34 -2.11 17.81
CA VAL A 97 3.38 -2.03 16.34
C VAL A 97 4.81 -1.75 15.93
N LEU A 98 5.51 -2.79 15.48
CA LEU A 98 6.96 -2.74 15.28
C LEU A 98 7.43 -3.35 13.95
N HIS A 99 6.63 -3.23 12.89
CA HIS A 99 7.14 -3.62 11.56
C HIS A 99 8.42 -2.85 11.19
N THR A 100 8.68 -1.69 11.80
CA THR A 100 9.93 -0.94 11.67
C THR A 100 11.13 -1.69 12.26
N ALA A 101 10.95 -2.51 13.30
CA ALA A 101 12.03 -3.33 13.86
C ALA A 101 12.57 -4.39 12.89
N LEU A 102 11.71 -4.86 11.96
CA LEU A 102 12.09 -5.86 10.95
C LEU A 102 13.17 -5.36 9.98
N ARG A 103 13.29 -4.06 9.84
CA ARG A 103 14.25 -3.38 8.95
C ARG A 103 15.29 -2.54 9.66
N ALA A 104 15.23 -2.51 11.00
CA ALA A 104 16.22 -1.83 11.82
C ALA A 104 17.61 -2.49 11.72
N PRO A 105 18.72 -1.76 11.95
CA PRO A 105 20.07 -2.32 11.94
C PRO A 105 20.26 -3.33 13.08
N GLU A 106 21.18 -4.28 12.91
CA GLU A 106 21.47 -5.32 13.89
C GLU A 106 21.94 -4.77 15.25
N SER A 107 22.58 -3.60 15.21
CA SER A 107 23.02 -2.90 16.43
C SER A 107 21.91 -2.19 17.20
N ALA A 108 20.69 -2.15 16.67
CA ALA A 108 19.57 -1.48 17.33
C ALA A 108 19.14 -2.25 18.60
N THR A 109 18.53 -1.53 19.54
CA THR A 109 17.86 -2.11 20.69
C THR A 109 16.44 -1.63 20.72
N ILE A 110 15.50 -2.51 20.38
CA ILE A 110 14.06 -2.24 20.36
C ILE A 110 13.40 -3.28 21.27
N LYS A 111 12.62 -2.82 22.24
CA LYS A 111 12.08 -3.68 23.28
C LYS A 111 10.57 -3.84 23.17
N VAL A 112 10.11 -5.09 23.34
CA VAL A 112 8.70 -5.44 23.57
C VAL A 112 8.67 -6.22 24.88
N ASP A 113 7.82 -5.83 25.81
CA ASP A 113 7.71 -6.45 27.15
C ASP A 113 9.06 -6.57 27.90
N GLY A 114 9.97 -5.62 27.63
CA GLY A 114 11.28 -5.55 28.25
C GLY A 114 12.40 -6.31 27.52
N GLU A 115 12.07 -7.17 26.55
CA GLU A 115 13.01 -7.98 25.78
C GLU A 115 13.38 -7.33 24.46
N ASN A 116 14.66 -7.38 24.06
CA ASN A 116 15.12 -6.87 22.77
C ASN A 116 14.75 -7.83 21.64
N VAL A 117 13.90 -7.40 20.70
CA VAL A 117 13.41 -8.23 19.59
C VAL A 117 14.39 -8.34 18.41
N ILE A 118 15.42 -7.52 18.35
CA ILE A 118 16.35 -7.47 17.21
C ILE A 118 17.13 -8.78 16.99
N PRO A 119 17.64 -9.46 18.02
CA PRO A 119 18.33 -10.75 17.83
C PRO A 119 17.46 -11.79 17.11
N GLU A 120 16.21 -11.97 17.52
CA GLU A 120 15.28 -12.89 16.86
C GLU A 120 14.96 -12.49 15.41
N VAL A 121 14.79 -11.17 15.16
CA VAL A 121 14.60 -10.64 13.81
C VAL A 121 15.76 -11.03 12.90
N TYR A 122 17.00 -10.90 13.39
CA TYR A 122 18.18 -11.25 12.61
C TYR A 122 18.38 -12.76 12.45
N GLU A 123 17.97 -13.57 13.42
CA GLU A 123 17.94 -15.02 13.27
C GLU A 123 17.03 -15.42 12.08
N VAL A 124 15.82 -14.85 12.01
CA VAL A 124 14.89 -15.09 10.90
C VAL A 124 15.42 -14.55 9.58
N LYS A 125 16.02 -13.35 9.56
CA LYS A 125 16.66 -12.79 8.36
C LYS A 125 17.79 -13.69 7.84
N ASN A 126 18.62 -14.22 8.72
CA ASN A 126 19.70 -15.14 8.36
C ASN A 126 19.15 -16.46 7.82
N LYS A 127 18.07 -16.98 8.40
CA LYS A 127 17.36 -18.16 7.89
C LYS A 127 16.79 -17.91 6.49
N ILE A 128 16.18 -16.74 6.24
CA ILE A 128 15.71 -16.33 4.89
C ILE A 128 16.88 -16.28 3.92
N LYS A 129 18.01 -15.67 4.32
CA LYS A 129 19.22 -15.57 3.50
C LYS A 129 19.73 -16.94 3.07
N GLN A 130 19.93 -17.84 4.02
CA GLN A 130 20.42 -19.19 3.78
C GLN A 130 19.45 -19.97 2.88
N PHE A 131 18.17 -19.99 3.23
CA PHE A 131 17.15 -20.70 2.47
C PHE A 131 17.05 -20.20 1.01
N SER A 132 17.02 -18.87 0.83
CA SER A 132 16.98 -18.29 -0.52
C SER A 132 18.22 -18.65 -1.32
N HIS A 133 19.39 -18.63 -0.71
CA HIS A 133 20.64 -19.05 -1.38
C HIS A 133 20.57 -20.52 -1.80
N GLU A 134 20.18 -21.44 -0.92
CA GLU A 134 20.07 -22.87 -1.22
C GLU A 134 19.08 -23.17 -2.37
N VAL A 135 17.95 -22.45 -2.41
CA VAL A 135 16.95 -22.62 -3.48
C VAL A 135 17.45 -22.05 -4.80
N ILE A 136 17.99 -20.83 -4.78
CA ILE A 136 18.47 -20.14 -6.00
C ILE A 136 19.69 -20.82 -6.59
N SER A 137 20.62 -21.32 -5.76
CA SER A 137 21.81 -22.05 -6.24
C SER A 137 21.50 -23.46 -6.75
N GLY A 138 20.30 -23.99 -6.43
CA GLY A 138 19.93 -25.38 -6.73
C GLY A 138 20.55 -26.42 -5.79
N GLU A 139 21.12 -25.99 -4.66
CA GLU A 139 21.55 -26.89 -3.58
C GLU A 139 20.34 -27.59 -2.95
N ARG A 140 19.28 -26.82 -2.69
CA ARG A 140 17.98 -27.37 -2.26
C ARG A 140 17.22 -27.88 -3.47
N LYS A 141 16.79 -29.13 -3.39
CA LYS A 141 16.18 -29.85 -4.53
C LYS A 141 14.85 -30.46 -4.15
N GLY A 142 13.98 -30.62 -5.15
CA GLY A 142 12.73 -31.34 -5.03
C GLY A 142 12.93 -32.86 -4.84
N PHE A 143 11.84 -33.60 -4.71
CA PHE A 143 11.84 -35.03 -4.37
C PHE A 143 12.52 -35.91 -5.41
N THR A 144 12.58 -35.47 -6.67
CA THR A 144 13.30 -36.17 -7.76
C THR A 144 14.77 -35.77 -7.89
N GLY A 145 15.28 -34.89 -7.01
CA GLY A 145 16.65 -34.37 -7.08
C GLY A 145 16.85 -33.23 -8.10
N LYS A 146 15.77 -32.70 -8.71
CA LYS A 146 15.80 -31.54 -9.61
C LYS A 146 15.80 -30.25 -8.80
N ALA A 147 16.48 -29.22 -9.30
CA ALA A 147 16.41 -27.87 -8.75
C ALA A 147 15.01 -27.27 -8.96
N PHE A 148 14.63 -26.32 -8.11
CA PHE A 148 13.38 -25.58 -8.23
C PHE A 148 13.45 -24.57 -9.37
N THR A 149 12.35 -24.43 -10.10
CA THR A 149 12.15 -23.46 -11.18
C THR A 149 10.99 -22.51 -10.88
N ASP A 150 10.07 -22.97 -10.05
CA ASP A 150 8.83 -22.27 -9.74
C ASP A 150 8.60 -22.20 -8.24
N VAL A 151 8.07 -21.07 -7.76
CA VAL A 151 7.67 -20.84 -6.37
C VAL A 151 6.24 -20.36 -6.35
N VAL A 152 5.38 -21.00 -5.58
CA VAL A 152 3.98 -20.60 -5.39
C VAL A 152 3.80 -20.03 -3.99
N ASN A 153 3.51 -18.75 -3.89
CA ASN A 153 3.13 -18.09 -2.64
C ASN A 153 1.61 -18.24 -2.44
N ILE A 154 1.22 -18.91 -1.38
CA ILE A 154 -0.18 -19.17 -1.02
C ILE A 154 -0.52 -18.34 0.21
N GLY A 155 -1.29 -17.27 0.04
CA GLY A 155 -1.61 -16.33 1.11
C GLY A 155 -2.62 -15.30 0.63
N ILE A 156 -3.29 -14.61 1.53
CA ILE A 156 -4.32 -13.60 1.21
C ILE A 156 -4.08 -12.31 2.00
N GLY A 157 -4.58 -11.19 1.50
CA GLY A 157 -4.43 -9.88 2.14
C GLY A 157 -2.97 -9.46 2.26
N GLY A 158 -2.48 -9.18 3.47
CA GLY A 158 -1.10 -8.79 3.69
C GLY A 158 -0.06 -9.86 3.33
N SER A 159 -0.47 -11.14 3.31
CA SER A 159 0.38 -12.27 2.88
C SER A 159 0.48 -12.41 1.35
N ASP A 160 -0.25 -11.60 0.60
CA ASP A 160 -0.29 -11.59 -0.87
C ASP A 160 0.08 -10.22 -1.44
N LEU A 161 -0.67 -9.17 -1.08
CA LEU A 161 -0.60 -7.85 -1.75
C LEU A 161 0.79 -7.21 -1.68
N GLY A 162 1.46 -7.25 -0.52
CA GLY A 162 2.82 -6.73 -0.37
C GLY A 162 3.84 -7.51 -1.20
N PRO A 163 3.92 -8.84 -1.05
CA PRO A 163 4.77 -9.68 -1.89
C PRO A 163 4.54 -9.54 -3.40
N VAL A 164 3.29 -9.59 -3.87
CA VAL A 164 2.96 -9.39 -5.30
C VAL A 164 3.46 -8.04 -5.79
N MET A 165 3.16 -6.98 -5.04
CA MET A 165 3.57 -5.62 -5.41
C MET A 165 5.09 -5.51 -5.51
N ALA A 166 5.83 -6.02 -4.54
CA ALA A 166 7.29 -5.92 -4.53
C ALA A 166 7.95 -6.79 -5.61
N VAL A 167 7.44 -8.01 -5.86
CA VAL A 167 7.95 -8.89 -6.92
C VAL A 167 7.69 -8.29 -8.30
N GLU A 168 6.50 -7.73 -8.55
CA GLU A 168 6.17 -7.03 -9.79
C GLU A 168 7.01 -5.76 -9.96
N ALA A 169 7.17 -4.96 -8.91
CA ALA A 169 7.96 -3.73 -8.96
C ALA A 169 9.45 -3.99 -9.24
N LEU A 170 9.96 -5.12 -8.80
CA LEU A 170 11.39 -5.48 -8.89
C LEU A 170 11.68 -6.54 -9.95
N GLN A 171 10.81 -6.71 -10.94
CA GLN A 171 11.01 -7.70 -12.04
C GLN A 171 12.37 -7.56 -12.76
N PHE A 172 12.91 -6.35 -12.87
CA PHE A 172 14.24 -6.12 -13.43
C PHE A 172 15.36 -6.87 -12.69
N TYR A 173 15.18 -7.08 -11.38
CA TYR A 173 16.16 -7.71 -10.49
C TYR A 173 15.91 -9.21 -10.28
N LYS A 174 14.89 -9.79 -10.92
CA LYS A 174 14.55 -11.21 -10.76
C LYS A 174 15.66 -12.13 -11.25
N ASN A 175 15.83 -13.23 -10.51
CA ASN A 175 16.64 -14.37 -10.94
C ASN A 175 15.81 -15.33 -11.84
N HIS A 176 16.23 -16.59 -11.97
CA HIS A 176 15.59 -17.59 -12.82
C HIS A 176 14.30 -18.19 -12.27
N LEU A 177 13.96 -17.96 -10.99
CA LEU A 177 12.76 -18.51 -10.38
C LEU A 177 11.50 -17.77 -10.85
N ASN A 178 10.47 -18.54 -11.21
CA ASN A 178 9.16 -17.99 -11.54
C ASN A 178 8.30 -17.95 -10.29
N LEU A 179 7.81 -16.77 -9.93
CA LEU A 179 6.92 -16.56 -8.79
C LEU A 179 5.46 -16.58 -9.25
N HIS A 180 4.64 -17.37 -8.57
CA HIS A 180 3.20 -17.46 -8.75
C HIS A 180 2.53 -17.14 -7.42
N PHE A 181 1.35 -16.53 -7.48
CA PHE A 181 0.60 -16.13 -6.29
C PHE A 181 -0.81 -16.72 -6.34
N VAL A 182 -1.22 -17.34 -5.24
CA VAL A 182 -2.56 -17.92 -5.06
C VAL A 182 -3.15 -17.34 -3.79
N SER A 183 -4.18 -16.51 -3.94
CA SER A 183 -4.76 -15.76 -2.84
C SER A 183 -6.25 -16.00 -2.64
N ASN A 184 -7.06 -15.83 -3.68
CA ASN A 184 -8.51 -15.97 -3.58
C ASN A 184 -8.94 -17.44 -3.38
N VAL A 185 -10.01 -17.68 -2.62
CA VAL A 185 -10.63 -19.01 -2.43
C VAL A 185 -11.45 -19.46 -3.66
N ASP A 186 -10.99 -19.06 -4.81
CA ASP A 186 -11.58 -19.42 -6.11
C ASP A 186 -10.85 -20.63 -6.68
N GLY A 187 -11.56 -21.76 -6.79
CA GLY A 187 -11.00 -23.01 -7.30
C GLY A 187 -10.47 -22.89 -8.72
N ASP A 188 -11.07 -22.04 -9.55
CA ASP A 188 -10.58 -21.79 -10.91
C ASP A 188 -9.23 -21.09 -10.89
N HIS A 189 -9.04 -20.10 -9.99
CA HIS A 189 -7.77 -19.40 -9.83
C HIS A 189 -6.63 -20.36 -9.47
N VAL A 190 -6.79 -21.20 -8.44
CA VAL A 190 -5.73 -22.15 -8.04
C VAL A 190 -5.42 -23.13 -9.17
N ASN A 191 -6.45 -23.65 -9.86
CA ASN A 191 -6.26 -24.58 -10.98
C ASN A 191 -5.56 -23.92 -12.18
N GLU A 192 -5.85 -22.63 -12.51
CA GLU A 192 -5.17 -21.88 -13.56
C GLU A 192 -3.67 -21.70 -13.28
N VAL A 193 -3.27 -21.65 -12.01
CA VAL A 193 -1.86 -21.61 -11.63
C VAL A 193 -1.22 -22.98 -11.73
N ILE A 194 -1.75 -24.01 -11.04
CA ILE A 194 -1.09 -25.33 -10.94
C ILE A 194 -1.02 -26.09 -12.26
N LYS A 195 -1.97 -25.87 -13.19
CA LYS A 195 -1.94 -26.54 -14.52
C LYS A 195 -0.69 -26.21 -15.35
N LYS A 196 0.03 -25.13 -15.01
CA LYS A 196 1.25 -24.69 -15.70
C LYS A 196 2.52 -25.17 -15.02
N LEU A 197 2.41 -25.81 -13.85
CA LEU A 197 3.52 -26.15 -12.98
C LEU A 197 3.91 -27.62 -13.11
N ASN A 198 5.19 -27.87 -12.82
CA ASN A 198 5.72 -29.23 -12.66
C ASN A 198 5.92 -29.50 -11.15
N PRO A 199 5.23 -30.50 -10.56
CA PRO A 199 5.37 -30.81 -9.14
C PRO A 199 6.79 -31.15 -8.70
N GLU A 200 7.63 -31.68 -9.61
CA GLU A 200 9.01 -32.03 -9.29
C GLU A 200 9.93 -30.82 -9.06
N THR A 201 9.58 -29.66 -9.62
CA THR A 201 10.41 -28.44 -9.60
C THR A 201 9.72 -27.22 -9.00
N THR A 202 8.58 -27.43 -8.34
CA THR A 202 7.81 -26.33 -7.72
C THR A 202 7.94 -26.35 -6.20
N LEU A 203 8.26 -25.19 -5.60
CA LEU A 203 8.29 -24.92 -4.17
C LEU A 203 6.99 -24.20 -3.76
N PHE A 204 6.35 -24.62 -2.67
CA PHE A 204 5.11 -24.05 -2.16
C PHE A 204 5.37 -23.34 -0.83
N LEU A 205 5.06 -22.04 -0.78
CA LEU A 205 5.19 -21.19 0.40
C LEU A 205 3.81 -20.85 0.94
N ILE A 206 3.41 -21.47 2.06
CA ILE A 206 2.13 -21.22 2.72
C ILE A 206 2.32 -20.09 3.73
N VAL A 207 1.68 -18.95 3.48
CA VAL A 207 1.82 -17.74 4.30
C VAL A 207 0.53 -17.48 5.08
N SER A 208 0.49 -17.95 6.33
CA SER A 208 -0.65 -17.77 7.23
C SER A 208 -0.19 -17.67 8.68
N LYS A 209 -0.30 -16.50 9.30
CA LYS A 209 0.18 -16.23 10.66
C LYS A 209 -0.31 -17.28 11.67
N THR A 210 -1.61 -17.58 11.67
CA THR A 210 -2.24 -18.53 12.60
C THR A 210 -2.41 -19.94 12.04
N PHE A 211 -2.12 -20.12 10.74
CA PHE A 211 -2.39 -21.36 10.01
C PHE A 211 -3.85 -21.83 10.14
N THR A 212 -4.78 -20.84 10.05
CA THR A 212 -6.24 -21.05 10.17
C THR A 212 -7.06 -20.27 9.15
N THR A 213 -6.41 -19.46 8.31
CA THR A 213 -7.08 -18.65 7.30
C THR A 213 -7.72 -19.56 6.26
N GLN A 214 -9.04 -19.52 6.15
CA GLN A 214 -9.83 -20.44 5.31
C GLN A 214 -9.35 -20.48 3.86
N GLU A 215 -9.16 -19.31 3.24
CA GLU A 215 -8.75 -19.18 1.85
C GLU A 215 -7.36 -19.83 1.62
N THR A 216 -6.41 -19.51 2.50
CA THR A 216 -5.04 -20.04 2.41
C THR A 216 -5.02 -21.55 2.59
N LEU A 217 -5.77 -22.09 3.57
CA LEU A 217 -5.79 -23.53 3.81
C LEU A 217 -6.51 -24.29 2.70
N SER A 218 -7.66 -23.79 2.20
CA SER A 218 -8.37 -24.43 1.09
C SER A 218 -7.50 -24.51 -0.16
N ASN A 219 -6.81 -23.42 -0.51
CA ASN A 219 -5.89 -23.40 -1.64
C ASN A 219 -4.70 -24.34 -1.40
N SER A 220 -4.16 -24.38 -0.18
CA SER A 220 -3.03 -25.24 0.17
C SER A 220 -3.40 -26.72 0.10
N GLU A 221 -4.57 -27.12 0.57
CA GLU A 221 -5.05 -28.50 0.47
C GLU A 221 -5.26 -28.92 -1.01
N THR A 222 -5.89 -28.06 -1.83
CA THR A 222 -6.04 -28.31 -3.27
C THR A 222 -4.71 -28.51 -3.96
N ILE A 223 -3.71 -27.68 -3.64
CA ILE A 223 -2.36 -27.80 -4.19
C ILE A 223 -1.66 -29.06 -3.67
N LYS A 224 -1.82 -29.41 -2.40
CA LYS A 224 -1.29 -30.62 -1.80
C LYS A 224 -1.87 -31.87 -2.44
N GLU A 225 -3.19 -31.94 -2.65
CA GLU A 225 -3.84 -33.04 -3.37
C GLU A 225 -3.32 -33.18 -4.80
N TRP A 226 -3.11 -32.07 -5.50
CA TRP A 226 -2.50 -32.08 -6.82
C TRP A 226 -1.06 -32.59 -6.79
N PHE A 227 -0.25 -32.13 -5.86
CA PHE A 227 1.17 -32.54 -5.68
C PHE A 227 1.27 -34.05 -5.40
N LEU A 228 0.43 -34.57 -4.51
CA LEU A 228 0.43 -35.99 -4.12
C LEU A 228 0.01 -36.96 -5.22
N LYS A 229 -0.48 -36.49 -6.37
CA LYS A 229 -0.67 -37.32 -7.56
C LYS A 229 0.64 -37.79 -8.18
N SER A 230 1.75 -37.08 -7.88
CA SER A 230 3.09 -37.33 -8.45
C SER A 230 4.16 -37.62 -7.39
N ALA A 231 3.85 -37.39 -6.11
CA ALA A 231 4.79 -37.46 -4.98
C ALA A 231 4.18 -38.19 -3.80
N SER A 232 4.98 -38.58 -2.81
CA SER A 232 4.54 -39.17 -1.57
C SER A 232 4.27 -38.13 -0.49
N GLN A 233 3.60 -38.54 0.60
CA GLN A 233 3.35 -37.70 1.77
C GLN A 233 4.68 -37.20 2.41
N GLU A 234 5.72 -38.01 2.39
CA GLU A 234 7.04 -37.67 2.93
C GLU A 234 7.76 -36.57 2.10
N ASP A 235 7.42 -36.45 0.82
CA ASP A 235 8.00 -35.47 -0.08
C ASP A 235 7.46 -34.05 0.18
N ILE A 236 6.34 -33.91 0.89
CA ILE A 236 5.84 -32.60 1.33
C ILE A 236 6.93 -31.84 2.09
N ALA A 237 7.69 -32.48 2.95
CA ALA A 237 8.78 -31.88 3.70
C ALA A 237 9.87 -31.22 2.83
N LYS A 238 10.01 -31.61 1.56
CA LYS A 238 10.98 -31.04 0.62
C LYS A 238 10.43 -29.85 -0.18
N HIS A 239 9.11 -29.84 -0.42
CA HIS A 239 8.47 -28.89 -1.32
C HIS A 239 7.62 -27.81 -0.63
N PHE A 240 7.20 -28.04 0.62
CA PHE A 240 6.35 -27.10 1.33
C PHE A 240 7.10 -26.40 2.46
N VAL A 241 6.89 -25.10 2.53
CA VAL A 241 7.48 -24.17 3.50
C VAL A 241 6.35 -23.33 4.09
N ALA A 242 6.44 -22.97 5.35
CA ALA A 242 5.41 -22.16 5.98
C ALA A 242 5.98 -20.87 6.60
N VAL A 243 5.21 -19.79 6.52
CA VAL A 243 5.37 -18.59 7.33
C VAL A 243 4.22 -18.56 8.33
N SER A 244 4.49 -18.89 9.58
CA SER A 244 3.45 -19.06 10.60
C SER A 244 4.00 -18.99 12.02
N THR A 245 3.12 -18.69 12.99
CA THR A 245 3.37 -18.83 14.43
C THR A 245 2.92 -20.21 14.96
N ASN A 246 2.11 -20.95 14.20
CA ASN A 246 1.47 -22.19 14.65
C ASN A 246 2.22 -23.43 14.14
N ILE A 247 3.31 -23.76 14.79
CA ILE A 247 4.18 -24.90 14.43
C ILE A 247 3.39 -26.22 14.44
N GLN A 248 2.48 -26.42 15.42
CA GLN A 248 1.72 -27.65 15.53
C GLN A 248 0.89 -27.92 14.27
N LYS A 249 0.06 -26.96 13.84
CA LYS A 249 -0.78 -27.12 12.63
C LYS A 249 0.04 -27.24 11.35
N VAL A 250 1.16 -26.55 11.28
CA VAL A 250 2.10 -26.66 10.15
C VAL A 250 2.67 -28.09 10.06
N THR A 251 3.04 -28.67 11.21
CA THR A 251 3.55 -30.06 11.28
C THR A 251 2.44 -31.09 10.96
N GLU A 252 1.22 -30.88 11.44
CA GLU A 252 0.05 -31.71 11.10
C GLU A 252 -0.25 -31.70 9.58
N PHE A 253 0.00 -30.60 8.91
CA PHE A 253 -0.11 -30.50 7.45
C PHE A 253 0.93 -31.36 6.72
N GLY A 254 2.07 -31.67 7.36
CA GLY A 254 3.18 -32.46 6.84
C GLY A 254 4.44 -31.64 6.52
N ILE A 255 4.47 -30.36 6.85
CA ILE A 255 5.65 -29.50 6.65
C ILE A 255 6.67 -29.76 7.76
N ASN A 256 7.94 -29.91 7.37
CA ASN A 256 9.03 -30.03 8.34
C ASN A 256 9.14 -28.76 9.19
N PRO A 257 9.19 -28.83 10.53
CA PRO A 257 9.40 -27.68 11.41
C PRO A 257 10.61 -26.80 11.04
N ASP A 258 11.67 -27.39 10.51
CA ASP A 258 12.85 -26.64 10.03
C ASP A 258 12.52 -25.69 8.84
N ASN A 259 11.44 -25.98 8.11
CA ASN A 259 10.94 -25.16 7.01
C ASN A 259 9.88 -24.14 7.46
N VAL A 260 9.75 -23.87 8.76
CA VAL A 260 8.84 -22.86 9.29
C VAL A 260 9.61 -21.57 9.56
N PHE A 261 9.11 -20.46 9.03
CA PHE A 261 9.62 -19.12 9.28
C PHE A 261 8.66 -18.40 10.22
N PRO A 262 9.11 -18.00 11.43
CA PRO A 262 8.24 -17.39 12.41
C PRO A 262 7.86 -15.95 12.05
N MET A 263 6.77 -15.50 12.66
CA MET A 263 6.27 -14.12 12.67
C MET A 263 6.06 -13.68 14.12
N TRP A 264 5.77 -12.39 14.32
CA TRP A 264 5.52 -11.81 15.63
C TRP A 264 4.15 -11.14 15.70
N ASP A 265 3.59 -11.07 16.89
CA ASP A 265 2.28 -10.47 17.12
C ASP A 265 2.25 -8.97 16.90
N TRP A 266 3.38 -8.32 17.12
CA TRP A 266 3.58 -6.89 16.87
C TRP A 266 3.75 -6.52 15.38
N VAL A 267 3.59 -7.48 14.46
CA VAL A 267 3.55 -7.25 13.02
C VAL A 267 2.13 -7.38 12.51
N GLY A 268 1.54 -6.28 12.07
CA GLY A 268 0.25 -6.27 11.39
C GLY A 268 0.33 -6.87 9.97
N GLY A 269 -0.73 -7.58 9.53
CA GLY A 269 -0.74 -8.27 8.24
C GLY A 269 -0.39 -7.37 7.05
N ARG A 270 -1.02 -6.21 6.91
CA ARG A 270 -0.78 -5.24 5.82
C ARG A 270 0.58 -4.53 5.86
N PHE A 271 1.32 -4.68 6.96
CA PHE A 271 2.68 -4.16 7.14
C PHE A 271 3.74 -5.28 7.23
N SER A 272 3.38 -6.51 6.84
CA SER A 272 4.20 -7.70 7.09
C SER A 272 5.23 -8.03 6.01
N LEU A 273 5.25 -7.32 4.88
CA LEU A 273 6.18 -7.64 3.77
C LEU A 273 7.67 -7.61 4.20
N TRP A 274 8.00 -6.89 5.27
CA TRP A 274 9.34 -6.78 5.85
C TRP A 274 9.76 -8.00 6.69
N SER A 275 8.80 -8.85 7.07
CA SER A 275 8.99 -10.07 7.87
C SER A 275 9.32 -11.29 7.00
N ALA A 276 9.19 -12.49 7.57
CA ALA A 276 9.26 -13.74 6.82
C ALA A 276 8.25 -13.85 5.66
N VAL A 277 7.19 -13.05 5.66
CA VAL A 277 6.27 -12.88 4.50
C VAL A 277 7.03 -12.46 3.23
N GLY A 278 8.13 -11.72 3.38
CA GLY A 278 9.03 -11.33 2.29
C GLY A 278 9.94 -12.45 1.76
N LEU A 279 9.82 -13.69 2.24
CA LEU A 279 10.59 -14.83 1.71
C LEU A 279 10.38 -15.00 0.20
N SER A 280 9.16 -14.84 -0.30
CA SER A 280 8.88 -14.88 -1.74
C SER A 280 9.60 -13.78 -2.52
N ILE A 281 9.75 -12.58 -1.93
CA ILE A 281 10.53 -11.49 -2.52
C ILE A 281 12.01 -11.87 -2.56
N SER A 282 12.56 -12.37 -1.45
CA SER A 282 13.96 -12.82 -1.38
C SER A 282 14.26 -13.95 -2.39
N LEU A 283 13.32 -14.88 -2.57
CA LEU A 283 13.43 -15.93 -3.60
C LEU A 283 13.38 -15.36 -5.02
N ALA A 284 12.59 -14.31 -5.25
CA ALA A 284 12.46 -13.70 -6.58
C ALA A 284 13.71 -12.92 -7.01
N ILE A 285 14.25 -12.09 -6.13
CA ILE A 285 15.29 -11.09 -6.48
C ILE A 285 16.65 -11.36 -5.82
N GLY A 286 16.76 -12.41 -5.01
CA GLY A 286 17.93 -12.70 -4.19
C GLY A 286 17.93 -11.89 -2.88
N PHE A 287 18.59 -12.47 -1.85
CA PHE A 287 18.59 -11.87 -0.51
C PHE A 287 19.25 -10.49 -0.45
N ASP A 288 20.30 -10.24 -1.23
CA ASP A 288 21.00 -8.95 -1.19
C ASP A 288 20.08 -7.81 -1.65
N ASN A 289 19.34 -7.98 -2.73
CA ASN A 289 18.33 -7.04 -3.20
C ASN A 289 17.18 -6.89 -2.20
N TYR A 290 16.73 -7.99 -1.58
CA TYR A 290 15.72 -7.94 -0.51
C TYR A 290 16.24 -7.16 0.70
N ASN A 291 17.49 -7.35 1.10
CA ASN A 291 18.10 -6.59 2.20
C ASN A 291 18.26 -5.10 1.85
N ASP A 292 18.52 -4.76 0.59
CA ASP A 292 18.54 -3.35 0.14
C ASP A 292 17.13 -2.71 0.17
N LEU A 293 16.07 -3.48 -0.11
CA LEU A 293 14.69 -3.05 0.11
C LEU A 293 14.46 -2.69 1.59
N LEU A 294 14.91 -3.55 2.51
CA LEU A 294 14.80 -3.30 3.95
C LEU A 294 15.61 -2.07 4.38
N LYS A 295 16.84 -1.90 3.87
CA LYS A 295 17.67 -0.72 4.16
C LYS A 295 17.04 0.57 3.69
N GLY A 296 16.46 0.59 2.48
CA GLY A 296 15.78 1.77 1.97
C GLY A 296 14.60 2.19 2.85
N ALA A 297 13.84 1.22 3.32
CA ALA A 297 12.76 1.47 4.26
C ALA A 297 13.26 1.97 5.63
N ASN A 298 14.36 1.42 6.13
CA ASN A 298 14.97 1.89 7.37
C ASN A 298 15.50 3.33 7.27
N GLU A 299 16.08 3.70 6.13
CA GLU A 299 16.52 5.08 5.92
C GLU A 299 15.33 6.07 5.95
N MET A 300 14.17 5.67 5.42
CA MET A 300 12.94 6.46 5.54
C MET A 300 12.41 6.49 6.98
N ASP A 301 12.55 5.41 7.76
CA ASP A 301 12.25 5.40 9.20
C ASP A 301 13.09 6.44 9.94
N ASP A 302 14.40 6.51 9.66
CA ASP A 302 15.29 7.48 10.27
C ASP A 302 14.95 8.91 9.88
N HIS A 303 14.61 9.15 8.60
CA HIS A 303 14.11 10.44 8.15
C HIS A 303 12.83 10.83 8.88
N PHE A 304 11.84 9.94 8.94
CA PHE A 304 10.57 10.20 9.60
C PHE A 304 10.72 10.49 11.09
N LYS A 305 11.62 9.78 11.77
CA LYS A 305 11.87 9.92 13.20
C LYS A 305 12.65 11.19 13.56
N SER A 306 13.55 11.64 12.69
CA SER A 306 14.54 12.68 13.05
C SER A 306 14.32 14.02 12.37
N ALA A 307 13.70 14.08 11.20
CA ALA A 307 13.46 15.32 10.48
C ALA A 307 12.45 16.22 11.21
N LYS A 308 12.61 17.54 11.12
CA LYS A 308 11.58 18.47 11.54
C LYS A 308 10.32 18.28 10.71
N PHE A 309 9.16 18.57 11.25
CA PHE A 309 7.90 18.30 10.56
C PHE A 309 7.76 19.03 9.22
N ASP A 310 8.28 20.21 9.09
CA ASP A 310 8.31 21.01 7.84
C ASP A 310 9.31 20.47 6.79
N GLU A 311 10.26 19.64 7.21
CA GLU A 311 11.24 18.96 6.34
C GLU A 311 10.93 17.46 6.17
N ASN A 312 9.86 16.96 6.80
CA ASN A 312 9.52 15.53 6.91
C ASN A 312 8.50 15.13 5.84
N ILE A 313 8.97 14.42 4.81
CA ILE A 313 8.14 14.05 3.65
C ILE A 313 6.85 13.32 4.04
N PRO A 314 6.86 12.22 4.82
CA PRO A 314 5.65 11.56 5.27
C PRO A 314 4.67 12.48 6.01
N VAL A 315 5.18 13.37 6.86
CA VAL A 315 4.35 14.32 7.64
C VAL A 315 3.68 15.32 6.72
N ILE A 316 4.42 15.95 5.80
CA ILE A 316 3.86 16.94 4.86
C ILE A 316 2.79 16.31 3.98
N LEU A 317 3.06 15.12 3.40
CA LEU A 317 2.07 14.45 2.54
C LEU A 317 0.82 14.00 3.33
N ALA A 318 0.97 13.59 4.58
CA ALA A 318 -0.17 13.27 5.44
C ALA A 318 -1.01 14.51 5.78
N LEU A 319 -0.36 15.62 6.11
CA LEU A 319 -1.03 16.89 6.40
C LEU A 319 -1.79 17.43 5.19
N LEU A 320 -1.23 17.31 3.98
CA LEU A 320 -1.92 17.66 2.73
C LEU A 320 -3.15 16.78 2.50
N SER A 321 -3.03 15.48 2.76
CA SER A 321 -4.17 14.56 2.67
C SER A 321 -5.29 14.94 3.66
N VAL A 322 -4.94 15.24 4.92
CA VAL A 322 -5.91 15.74 5.92
C VAL A 322 -6.53 17.05 5.47
N TRP A 323 -5.75 17.98 4.90
CA TRP A 323 -6.24 19.25 4.39
C TRP A 323 -7.31 19.06 3.33
N TYR A 324 -7.05 18.21 2.33
CA TYR A 324 -8.03 17.95 1.28
C TYR A 324 -9.22 17.12 1.75
N ASN A 325 -9.00 16.11 2.56
CA ASN A 325 -10.08 15.24 3.02
C ASN A 325 -11.05 15.98 3.95
N ASN A 326 -10.52 16.72 4.94
CA ASN A 326 -11.34 17.28 6.01
C ASN A 326 -11.83 18.71 5.75
N PHE A 327 -11.12 19.50 4.98
CA PHE A 327 -11.49 20.90 4.73
C PHE A 327 -12.06 21.08 3.31
N PHE A 328 -11.47 20.46 2.29
CA PHE A 328 -12.00 20.50 0.92
C PHE A 328 -13.03 19.40 0.62
N GLY A 329 -13.20 18.43 1.49
CA GLY A 329 -14.17 17.33 1.32
C GLY A 329 -13.77 16.32 0.22
N ALA A 330 -12.48 16.18 -0.09
CA ALA A 330 -12.00 15.18 -1.03
C ALA A 330 -12.10 13.78 -0.41
N GLU A 331 -12.90 12.91 -1.00
CA GLU A 331 -13.15 11.55 -0.49
C GLU A 331 -12.12 10.53 -0.97
N SER A 332 -11.35 10.87 -2.02
CA SER A 332 -10.37 9.95 -2.61
C SER A 332 -9.07 10.66 -2.98
N GLU A 333 -7.99 9.89 -3.04
CA GLU A 333 -6.69 10.28 -3.57
C GLU A 333 -6.29 9.31 -4.68
N ALA A 334 -5.84 9.85 -5.82
CA ALA A 334 -5.30 9.03 -6.90
C ALA A 334 -3.78 8.87 -6.78
N LEU A 335 -3.28 7.68 -7.13
CA LEU A 335 -1.87 7.33 -7.17
C LEU A 335 -1.49 6.95 -8.59
N ILE A 336 -0.66 7.75 -9.25
CA ILE A 336 -0.34 7.62 -10.67
C ILE A 336 1.18 7.44 -10.86
N PRO A 337 1.68 6.20 -10.76
CA PRO A 337 3.09 5.94 -11.05
C PRO A 337 3.34 5.89 -12.55
N TYR A 338 4.30 6.67 -13.04
CA TYR A 338 4.73 6.64 -14.44
C TYR A 338 5.82 5.58 -14.64
N THR A 339 5.43 4.36 -14.35
CA THR A 339 6.17 3.12 -14.64
C THR A 339 5.24 1.92 -14.52
N GLN A 340 5.31 0.98 -15.45
CA GLN A 340 4.52 -0.26 -15.42
C GLN A 340 4.87 -1.14 -14.22
N TYR A 341 6.10 -1.07 -13.74
CA TYR A 341 6.56 -1.83 -12.58
C TYR A 341 5.74 -1.58 -11.30
N LEU A 342 5.16 -0.40 -11.14
CA LEU A 342 4.35 -0.06 -9.97
C LEU A 342 2.84 -0.27 -10.17
N SER A 343 2.44 -1.13 -11.12
CA SER A 343 1.02 -1.45 -11.40
C SER A 343 0.27 -2.00 -10.17
N LYS A 344 0.97 -2.63 -9.24
CA LYS A 344 0.41 -3.17 -8.00
C LYS A 344 0.55 -2.26 -6.78
N LEU A 345 1.13 -1.05 -6.94
CA LEU A 345 1.31 -0.14 -5.81
C LEU A 345 -0.02 0.39 -5.27
N ALA A 346 -0.95 0.83 -6.16
CA ALA A 346 -2.27 1.28 -5.72
C ALA A 346 -3.08 0.16 -5.03
N PRO A 347 -3.20 -1.06 -5.56
CA PRO A 347 -3.83 -2.18 -4.85
C PRO A 347 -3.21 -2.49 -3.47
N TYR A 348 -1.89 -2.42 -3.34
CA TYR A 348 -1.22 -2.59 -2.05
C TYR A 348 -1.59 -1.46 -1.07
N LEU A 349 -1.52 -0.21 -1.51
CA LEU A 349 -1.84 0.95 -0.68
C LEU A 349 -3.34 1.07 -0.36
N GLN A 350 -4.23 0.48 -1.16
CA GLN A 350 -5.65 0.33 -0.81
C GLN A 350 -5.80 -0.39 0.52
N GLN A 351 -5.20 -1.57 0.67
CA GLN A 351 -5.25 -2.28 1.94
C GLN A 351 -4.54 -1.47 3.04
N ALA A 352 -3.30 -1.04 2.78
CA ALA A 352 -2.50 -0.35 3.77
C ALA A 352 -3.21 0.90 4.34
N THR A 353 -3.87 1.70 3.49
CA THR A 353 -4.53 2.95 3.89
C THR A 353 -5.95 2.73 4.38
N MET A 354 -6.78 2.03 3.60
CA MET A 354 -8.22 1.96 3.85
C MET A 354 -8.54 1.04 5.03
N GLU A 355 -7.82 -0.08 5.19
CA GLU A 355 -7.96 -0.95 6.35
C GLU A 355 -7.41 -0.29 7.63
N SER A 356 -6.36 0.52 7.52
CA SER A 356 -5.80 1.25 8.65
C SER A 356 -6.69 2.41 9.10
N ASN A 357 -7.10 3.26 8.20
CA ASN A 357 -7.69 4.55 8.53
C ASN A 357 -9.20 4.64 8.22
N GLY A 358 -9.81 3.61 7.64
CA GLY A 358 -11.26 3.53 7.44
C GLY A 358 -11.97 3.21 8.76
N LYS A 359 -11.99 4.15 9.69
CA LYS A 359 -12.53 3.99 11.05
C LYS A 359 -13.55 5.08 11.36
N SER A 360 -14.61 4.71 12.07
CA SER A 360 -15.69 5.60 12.49
C SER A 360 -15.70 5.91 13.98
N VAL A 361 -14.72 5.37 14.73
CA VAL A 361 -14.63 5.53 16.20
C VAL A 361 -13.23 6.02 16.56
N GLY A 362 -13.19 7.07 17.35
CA GLY A 362 -11.95 7.65 17.87
C GLY A 362 -11.30 6.79 18.97
N ARG A 363 -10.03 7.07 19.28
CA ARG A 363 -9.31 6.39 20.38
C ARG A 363 -9.96 6.60 21.75
N ASP A 364 -10.84 7.59 21.89
CA ASP A 364 -11.65 7.83 23.08
C ASP A 364 -12.93 6.96 23.13
N GLY A 365 -13.13 6.07 22.17
CA GLY A 365 -14.29 5.19 22.06
C GLY A 365 -15.57 5.88 21.57
N LYS A 366 -15.50 7.12 21.09
CA LYS A 366 -16.66 7.87 20.59
C LYS A 366 -16.70 7.88 19.06
N PRO A 367 -17.91 7.92 18.45
CA PRO A 367 -18.04 8.17 17.03
C PRO A 367 -17.34 9.47 16.62
N VAL A 368 -16.61 9.45 15.50
CA VAL A 368 -16.01 10.65 14.93
C VAL A 368 -17.07 11.45 14.16
N ASN A 369 -16.92 12.78 14.12
CA ASN A 369 -17.81 13.70 13.40
C ASN A 369 -17.10 14.39 12.22
N TYR A 370 -16.02 13.78 11.73
CA TYR A 370 -15.21 14.21 10.58
C TYR A 370 -14.88 13.00 9.71
N GLN A 371 -14.42 13.25 8.51
CA GLN A 371 -14.02 12.18 7.59
C GLN A 371 -12.68 11.55 8.01
N THR A 372 -12.59 10.24 7.82
CA THR A 372 -11.38 9.44 8.00
C THR A 372 -11.23 8.49 6.80
N GLY A 373 -10.04 7.95 6.56
CA GLY A 373 -9.87 6.86 5.63
C GLY A 373 -10.12 7.23 4.17
N THR A 374 -9.24 8.02 3.58
CA THR A 374 -9.29 8.39 2.16
C THR A 374 -9.30 7.14 1.26
N ILE A 375 -10.13 7.12 0.24
CA ILE A 375 -10.18 6.05 -0.77
C ILE A 375 -8.96 6.17 -1.69
N ILE A 376 -8.11 5.16 -1.72
CA ILE A 376 -6.93 5.10 -2.59
C ILE A 376 -7.26 4.33 -3.86
N TRP A 377 -6.90 4.87 -5.02
CA TRP A 377 -7.05 4.24 -6.31
C TRP A 377 -6.01 4.79 -7.30
N GLY A 378 -5.84 4.13 -8.42
CA GLY A 378 -4.93 4.60 -9.46
C GLY A 378 -4.40 3.48 -10.33
N GLU A 379 -3.76 3.87 -11.41
CA GLU A 379 -3.14 3.01 -12.41
C GLU A 379 -1.89 3.68 -12.97
N PRO A 380 -0.94 2.93 -13.53
CA PRO A 380 0.22 3.53 -14.16
C PRO A 380 -0.11 4.52 -15.30
N GLY A 381 0.58 5.66 -15.32
CA GLY A 381 0.70 6.46 -16.55
C GLY A 381 1.58 5.70 -17.57
N THR A 382 1.29 5.76 -18.85
CA THR A 382 0.23 6.54 -19.53
C THR A 382 -1.13 5.85 -19.61
N ASN A 383 -1.26 4.59 -19.21
CA ASN A 383 -2.51 3.82 -19.30
C ASN A 383 -3.68 4.54 -18.61
N SER A 384 -3.44 5.07 -17.42
CA SER A 384 -4.44 5.84 -16.67
C SER A 384 -5.03 7.02 -17.43
N GLN A 385 -4.25 7.66 -18.30
CA GLN A 385 -4.75 8.76 -19.15
C GLN A 385 -5.87 8.31 -20.08
N HIS A 386 -5.82 7.06 -20.54
CA HIS A 386 -6.82 6.44 -21.42
C HIS A 386 -7.95 5.74 -20.65
N ALA A 387 -7.90 5.73 -19.31
CA ALA A 387 -8.90 5.08 -18.48
C ALA A 387 -9.80 6.08 -17.74
N PHE A 388 -9.23 7.02 -16.98
CA PHE A 388 -10.01 7.85 -16.06
C PHE A 388 -9.56 9.34 -15.97
N PHE A 389 -8.60 9.79 -16.74
CA PHE A 389 -8.18 11.20 -16.70
C PHE A 389 -9.28 12.17 -17.15
N GLN A 390 -10.25 11.70 -17.93
CA GLN A 390 -11.46 12.48 -18.22
C GLN A 390 -12.14 12.96 -16.94
N LEU A 391 -12.27 12.08 -15.94
CA LEU A 391 -12.85 12.42 -14.63
C LEU A 391 -11.97 13.42 -13.88
N ILE A 392 -10.65 13.20 -13.84
CA ILE A 392 -9.73 14.07 -13.10
C ILE A 392 -9.71 15.48 -13.70
N HIS A 393 -9.67 15.62 -15.04
CA HIS A 393 -9.61 16.91 -15.71
C HIS A 393 -10.95 17.67 -15.72
N GLN A 394 -12.05 17.02 -16.08
CA GLN A 394 -13.34 17.68 -16.34
C GLN A 394 -14.49 17.18 -15.46
N GLY A 395 -14.23 16.20 -14.58
CA GLY A 395 -15.25 15.74 -13.64
C GLY A 395 -15.51 16.74 -12.51
N THR A 396 -16.60 16.50 -11.78
CA THR A 396 -17.06 17.35 -10.66
C THR A 396 -16.41 17.01 -9.32
N LYS A 397 -15.53 15.99 -9.28
CA LYS A 397 -14.85 15.55 -8.05
C LYS A 397 -13.51 16.25 -7.89
N LEU A 398 -13.20 16.63 -6.65
CA LEU A 398 -11.84 17.03 -6.27
C LEU A 398 -11.05 15.76 -5.92
N ILE A 399 -9.96 15.53 -6.65
CA ILE A 399 -9.15 14.33 -6.51
C ILE A 399 -7.68 14.75 -6.39
N PRO A 400 -7.17 14.94 -5.18
CA PRO A 400 -5.73 15.09 -4.97
C PRO A 400 -4.99 13.89 -5.54
N THR A 401 -3.87 14.14 -6.22
CA THR A 401 -3.19 13.09 -6.99
C THR A 401 -1.70 13.10 -6.71
N ASP A 402 -1.16 11.94 -6.33
CA ASP A 402 0.28 11.69 -6.22
C ASP A 402 0.80 11.15 -7.56
N PHE A 403 1.63 11.92 -8.26
CA PHE A 403 2.37 11.51 -9.45
C PHE A 403 3.76 11.00 -9.04
N ILE A 404 4.10 9.77 -9.39
CA ILE A 404 5.39 9.16 -9.09
C ILE A 404 6.14 8.91 -10.39
N GLY A 405 7.34 9.49 -10.53
CA GLY A 405 8.19 9.35 -11.71
C GLY A 405 9.62 8.96 -11.36
N PHE A 406 10.36 8.47 -12.35
CA PHE A 406 11.75 8.09 -12.20
C PHE A 406 12.61 8.82 -13.23
N VAL A 407 13.74 9.40 -12.78
CA VAL A 407 14.65 10.15 -13.66
C VAL A 407 15.32 9.24 -14.68
N LYS A 408 15.67 8.00 -14.28
CA LYS A 408 16.40 7.05 -15.11
C LYS A 408 15.60 5.78 -15.35
N PRO A 409 15.51 5.30 -16.61
CA PRO A 409 14.93 4.02 -16.93
C PRO A 409 15.86 2.87 -16.48
N LEU A 410 15.30 1.65 -16.34
CA LEU A 410 16.06 0.47 -15.97
C LEU A 410 16.84 -0.12 -17.15
N TYR A 411 16.23 -0.20 -18.33
CA TYR A 411 16.81 -0.80 -19.54
C TYR A 411 17.50 0.19 -20.50
N GLY A 412 17.54 1.50 -20.18
CA GLY A 412 18.21 2.50 -21.01
C GLY A 412 17.48 2.85 -22.32
N ASN A 413 16.19 2.57 -22.44
CA ASN A 413 15.38 2.96 -23.60
C ASN A 413 14.96 4.44 -23.51
N GLU A 414 15.89 5.37 -23.73
CA GLU A 414 15.72 6.80 -23.50
C GLU A 414 14.54 7.38 -24.30
N ASN A 415 14.38 7.03 -25.58
CA ASN A 415 13.25 7.55 -26.40
C ASN A 415 11.86 7.20 -25.80
N HIS A 416 11.69 5.98 -25.28
CA HIS A 416 10.44 5.60 -24.59
C HIS A 416 10.30 6.34 -23.28
N HIS A 417 11.41 6.46 -22.55
CA HIS A 417 11.44 7.14 -21.26
C HIS A 417 11.12 8.64 -21.38
N ASP A 418 11.71 9.33 -22.36
CA ASP A 418 11.42 10.74 -22.64
C ASP A 418 9.94 10.97 -22.96
N LYS A 419 9.32 10.09 -23.77
CA LYS A 419 7.89 10.14 -24.04
C LYS A 419 7.04 9.91 -22.78
N LEU A 420 7.44 8.96 -21.94
CA LEU A 420 6.76 8.68 -20.67
C LEU A 420 6.85 9.90 -19.75
N MET A 421 8.06 10.45 -19.57
CA MET A 421 8.29 11.59 -18.68
C MET A 421 7.72 12.89 -19.24
N SER A 422 7.68 13.08 -20.56
CA SER A 422 6.97 14.24 -21.14
C SER A 422 5.48 14.23 -20.80
N ASN A 423 4.85 13.05 -20.81
CA ASN A 423 3.46 12.91 -20.36
C ASN A 423 3.31 13.15 -18.85
N PHE A 424 4.24 12.63 -18.04
CA PHE A 424 4.28 12.87 -16.60
C PHE A 424 4.26 14.36 -16.24
N PHE A 425 5.14 15.16 -16.86
CA PHE A 425 5.19 16.60 -16.63
C PHE A 425 3.98 17.33 -17.23
N ALA A 426 3.59 16.97 -18.47
CA ALA A 426 2.47 17.60 -19.14
C ALA A 426 1.14 17.42 -18.39
N GLN A 427 0.90 16.25 -17.79
CA GLN A 427 -0.35 16.02 -17.06
C GLN A 427 -0.42 16.86 -15.77
N THR A 428 0.65 16.97 -15.00
CA THR A 428 0.66 17.83 -13.80
C THR A 428 0.54 19.30 -14.14
N GLU A 429 1.09 19.74 -15.29
CA GLU A 429 0.92 21.10 -15.81
C GLU A 429 -0.51 21.36 -16.29
N ALA A 430 -1.09 20.42 -17.04
CA ALA A 430 -2.47 20.55 -17.53
C ALA A 430 -3.50 20.54 -16.40
N LEU A 431 -3.29 19.76 -15.35
CA LEU A 431 -4.13 19.72 -14.16
C LEU A 431 -4.08 21.04 -13.37
N LEU A 432 -2.91 21.68 -13.33
CA LEU A 432 -2.76 23.02 -12.74
C LEU A 432 -3.44 24.08 -13.59
N ASN A 433 -3.05 24.18 -14.87
CA ASN A 433 -3.38 25.32 -15.72
C ASN A 433 -4.77 25.22 -16.35
N GLY A 434 -5.22 24.02 -16.67
CA GLY A 434 -6.42 23.85 -17.47
C GLY A 434 -6.30 24.49 -18.85
N LYS A 435 -7.45 24.88 -19.42
CA LYS A 435 -7.56 25.57 -20.72
C LYS A 435 -8.78 26.49 -20.72
N THR A 436 -8.55 27.77 -20.82
CA THR A 436 -9.62 28.79 -20.74
C THR A 436 -10.50 28.81 -21.98
N ALA A 437 -11.71 29.37 -21.83
CA ALA A 437 -12.62 29.60 -22.96
C ALA A 437 -11.99 30.45 -24.07
N ALA A 438 -11.20 31.48 -23.72
CA ALA A 438 -10.50 32.33 -24.68
C ALA A 438 -9.45 31.54 -25.49
N GLN A 439 -8.69 30.64 -24.83
CA GLN A 439 -7.72 29.78 -25.52
C GLN A 439 -8.42 28.80 -26.47
N VAL A 440 -9.53 28.18 -26.02
CA VAL A 440 -10.33 27.28 -26.87
C VAL A 440 -10.91 28.03 -28.07
N GLN A 441 -11.44 29.26 -27.87
CA GLN A 441 -11.96 30.10 -28.97
C GLN A 441 -10.87 30.42 -29.98
N ALA A 442 -9.68 30.82 -29.51
CA ALA A 442 -8.55 31.10 -30.39
C ALA A 442 -8.12 29.89 -31.24
N GLU A 443 -8.26 28.67 -30.70
CA GLU A 443 -8.02 27.45 -31.48
C GLU A 443 -9.09 27.22 -32.54
N PHE A 444 -10.38 27.44 -32.20
CA PHE A 444 -11.47 27.34 -33.16
C PHE A 444 -11.33 28.34 -34.31
N ASP A 445 -10.92 29.57 -33.99
CA ASP A 445 -10.67 30.60 -34.98
C ASP A 445 -9.55 30.19 -35.96
N LYS A 446 -8.45 29.62 -35.43
CA LYS A 446 -7.35 29.05 -36.24
C LYS A 446 -7.80 27.86 -37.11
N GLN A 447 -8.76 27.07 -36.63
CA GLN A 447 -9.32 25.94 -37.37
C GLN A 447 -10.41 26.34 -38.37
N GLY A 448 -10.83 27.60 -38.37
CA GLY A 448 -11.89 28.13 -39.27
C GLY A 448 -13.28 27.55 -38.96
N LEU A 449 -13.58 27.23 -37.71
CA LEU A 449 -14.90 26.73 -37.31
C LEU A 449 -15.95 27.86 -37.49
N SER A 450 -17.17 27.45 -37.90
CA SER A 450 -18.30 28.40 -37.88
C SER A 450 -18.62 28.83 -36.45
N THR A 451 -19.10 30.07 -36.29
CA THR A 451 -19.48 30.64 -34.98
C THR A 451 -20.47 29.75 -34.23
N GLU A 452 -21.45 29.18 -34.92
CA GLU A 452 -22.44 28.28 -34.34
C GLU A 452 -21.78 27.01 -33.77
N LYS A 453 -20.91 26.35 -34.54
CA LYS A 453 -20.19 25.15 -34.13
C LYS A 453 -19.21 25.43 -33.01
N ALA A 454 -18.50 26.55 -33.07
CA ALA A 454 -17.59 27.00 -32.02
C ALA A 454 -18.33 27.22 -30.69
N SER A 455 -19.44 27.98 -30.70
CA SER A 455 -20.27 28.24 -29.52
C SER A 455 -20.82 26.94 -28.89
N TYR A 456 -21.25 26.00 -29.73
CA TYR A 456 -21.73 24.70 -29.26
C TYR A 456 -20.61 23.87 -28.57
N LEU A 457 -19.41 23.83 -29.16
CA LEU A 457 -18.30 23.00 -28.69
C LEU A 457 -17.52 23.62 -27.53
N LEU A 458 -17.54 24.95 -27.37
CA LEU A 458 -16.74 25.69 -26.41
C LEU A 458 -16.82 25.12 -24.97
N PRO A 459 -18.01 24.94 -24.38
CA PRO A 459 -18.11 24.46 -22.99
C PRO A 459 -17.55 23.07 -22.79
N PHE A 460 -17.51 22.23 -23.82
CA PHE A 460 -16.98 20.86 -23.73
C PHE A 460 -15.46 20.78 -23.86
N LYS A 461 -14.80 21.85 -24.29
CA LYS A 461 -13.35 21.89 -24.50
C LYS A 461 -12.60 22.80 -23.51
N VAL A 462 -13.32 23.42 -22.61
CA VAL A 462 -12.73 24.16 -21.49
C VAL A 462 -12.31 23.17 -20.40
N PHE A 463 -11.12 23.38 -19.85
CA PHE A 463 -10.58 22.63 -18.71
C PHE A 463 -10.38 23.63 -17.57
N THR A 464 -11.03 23.39 -16.45
CA THR A 464 -10.98 24.33 -15.30
C THR A 464 -9.60 24.46 -14.67
N GLY A 465 -8.73 23.43 -14.81
CA GLY A 465 -7.48 23.39 -14.09
C GLY A 465 -7.70 23.34 -12.57
N ASN A 466 -6.79 23.94 -11.81
CA ASN A 466 -6.88 24.05 -10.36
C ASN A 466 -7.06 22.69 -9.64
N LYS A 467 -6.42 21.63 -10.18
CA LYS A 467 -6.45 20.28 -9.63
C LYS A 467 -5.14 20.02 -8.86
N PRO A 468 -5.23 19.69 -7.57
CA PRO A 468 -4.03 19.53 -6.74
C PRO A 468 -3.24 18.27 -7.08
N THR A 469 -1.91 18.43 -7.14
CA THR A 469 -1.00 17.32 -7.40
C THR A 469 0.25 17.42 -6.53
N ASN A 470 0.72 16.27 -6.04
CA ASN A 470 2.07 16.08 -5.54
C ASN A 470 2.88 15.37 -6.62
N THR A 471 4.13 15.76 -6.80
CA THR A 471 5.06 15.12 -7.73
C THR A 471 6.21 14.52 -6.94
N ILE A 472 6.34 13.20 -6.96
CA ILE A 472 7.41 12.44 -6.33
C ILE A 472 8.34 11.96 -7.44
N LEU A 473 9.49 12.61 -7.61
CA LEU A 473 10.48 12.27 -8.61
C LEU A 473 11.65 11.56 -7.92
N ILE A 474 11.90 10.31 -8.33
CA ILE A 474 12.91 9.43 -7.75
C ILE A 474 14.00 9.19 -8.77
N GLN A 475 15.27 9.12 -8.36
CA GLN A 475 16.39 8.98 -9.29
C GLN A 475 16.30 7.72 -10.16
N LYS A 476 15.99 6.56 -9.56
CA LYS A 476 15.84 5.27 -10.27
C LYS A 476 15.02 4.30 -9.40
N LEU A 477 14.26 3.41 -10.05
CA LEU A 477 13.58 2.32 -9.34
C LEU A 477 14.60 1.24 -8.99
N THR A 478 14.96 1.17 -7.71
CA THR A 478 15.85 0.15 -7.14
C THR A 478 15.14 -0.54 -5.96
N PRO A 479 15.62 -1.69 -5.49
CA PRO A 479 15.11 -2.26 -4.25
C PRO A 479 15.11 -1.24 -3.11
N LYS A 480 16.20 -0.48 -2.97
CA LYS A 480 16.36 0.53 -1.93
C LYS A 480 15.33 1.66 -2.07
N SER A 481 15.19 2.27 -3.24
CA SER A 481 14.21 3.36 -3.45
C SER A 481 12.76 2.89 -3.33
N LEU A 482 12.46 1.64 -3.72
CA LEU A 482 11.14 1.05 -3.47
C LEU A 482 10.88 0.89 -1.97
N GLY A 483 11.85 0.41 -1.20
CA GLY A 483 11.74 0.31 0.25
C GLY A 483 11.44 1.66 0.91
N SER A 484 12.17 2.71 0.51
CA SER A 484 11.94 4.07 0.98
C SER A 484 10.53 4.58 0.61
N LEU A 485 10.06 4.31 -0.61
CA LEU A 485 8.75 4.74 -1.09
C LEU A 485 7.61 4.05 -0.31
N ILE A 486 7.72 2.75 -0.05
CA ILE A 486 6.72 2.01 0.74
C ILE A 486 6.67 2.55 2.18
N ALA A 487 7.83 2.71 2.82
CA ALA A 487 7.92 3.24 4.19
C ALA A 487 7.40 4.67 4.31
N LEU A 488 7.61 5.51 3.28
CA LEU A 488 7.02 6.84 3.19
C LEU A 488 5.50 6.79 3.33
N TYR A 489 4.82 5.90 2.59
CA TYR A 489 3.36 5.76 2.68
C TYR A 489 2.91 5.11 3.97
N GLU A 490 3.65 4.16 4.54
CA GLU A 490 3.36 3.60 5.86
C GLU A 490 3.35 4.68 6.94
N HIS A 491 4.34 5.57 6.92
CA HIS A 491 4.41 6.69 7.85
C HIS A 491 3.34 7.76 7.58
N LYS A 492 3.02 8.06 6.30
CA LYS A 492 1.88 8.91 5.92
C LYS A 492 0.59 8.40 6.57
N ILE A 493 0.33 7.10 6.47
CA ILE A 493 -0.85 6.44 7.05
C ILE A 493 -0.86 6.58 8.58
N PHE A 494 0.27 6.35 9.24
CA PHE A 494 0.39 6.51 10.69
C PHE A 494 0.10 7.95 11.14
N VAL A 495 0.67 8.94 10.47
CA VAL A 495 0.45 10.36 10.78
C VAL A 495 -1.03 10.73 10.64
N GLN A 496 -1.68 10.30 9.54
CA GLN A 496 -3.12 10.49 9.34
C GLN A 496 -3.93 9.91 10.50
N GLY A 497 -3.64 8.67 10.91
CA GLY A 497 -4.33 8.01 12.01
C GLY A 497 -4.13 8.71 13.36
N VAL A 498 -2.95 9.29 13.59
CA VAL A 498 -2.69 10.10 14.79
C VAL A 498 -3.52 11.37 14.76
N ILE A 499 -3.55 12.09 13.62
CA ILE A 499 -4.34 13.32 13.45
C ILE A 499 -5.83 13.04 13.61
N TRP A 500 -6.34 12.00 12.98
CA TRP A 500 -7.76 11.61 13.07
C TRP A 500 -8.14 10.92 14.39
N ASN A 501 -7.23 10.84 15.35
CA ASN A 501 -7.49 10.22 16.66
C ASN A 501 -8.10 8.80 16.54
N ILE A 502 -7.62 7.97 15.62
CA ILE A 502 -8.11 6.60 15.37
C ILE A 502 -7.02 5.55 15.59
N PHE A 503 -7.42 4.30 15.81
CA PHE A 503 -6.50 3.16 15.85
C PHE A 503 -6.26 2.63 14.44
N SER A 504 -5.06 2.89 13.88
CA SER A 504 -4.72 2.51 12.50
C SER A 504 -4.26 1.06 12.35
N PHE A 505 -4.04 0.32 13.42
CA PHE A 505 -3.37 -0.98 13.33
C PHE A 505 -4.25 -2.19 13.67
N ASP A 506 -5.51 -1.98 14.06
CA ASP A 506 -6.54 -3.01 14.14
C ASP A 506 -7.37 -3.11 12.85
N GLN A 507 -8.27 -4.10 12.75
CA GLN A 507 -9.13 -4.34 11.59
C GLN A 507 -10.47 -5.01 11.94
N TRP A 508 -11.15 -4.58 12.98
CA TRP A 508 -12.42 -5.17 13.44
C TRP A 508 -13.51 -5.22 12.36
N GLY A 509 -13.49 -4.27 11.41
CA GLY A 509 -14.47 -4.19 10.31
C GLY A 509 -14.51 -5.40 9.38
N VAL A 510 -13.48 -6.25 9.35
CA VAL A 510 -13.46 -7.45 8.50
C VAL A 510 -13.96 -8.72 9.21
N GLU A 511 -14.27 -8.65 10.52
CA GLU A 511 -14.61 -9.84 11.32
C GLU A 511 -16.06 -10.32 11.10
N LEU A 512 -17.01 -9.39 11.01
CA LEU A 512 -18.44 -9.72 10.87
C LEU A 512 -18.71 -10.55 9.62
N GLY A 513 -18.13 -10.16 8.48
CA GLY A 513 -18.30 -10.89 7.21
C GLY A 513 -17.81 -12.34 7.31
N LYS A 514 -16.68 -12.59 7.98
CA LYS A 514 -16.15 -13.94 8.17
C LYS A 514 -17.06 -14.80 9.05
N GLN A 515 -17.60 -14.23 10.13
CA GLN A 515 -18.53 -14.95 11.01
C GLN A 515 -19.80 -15.37 10.25
N LEU A 516 -20.37 -14.46 9.46
CA LEU A 516 -21.55 -14.76 8.63
C LEU A 516 -21.22 -15.79 7.54
N ALA A 517 -20.05 -15.67 6.89
CA ALA A 517 -19.63 -16.61 5.85
C ALA A 517 -19.53 -18.05 6.38
N ASN A 518 -19.00 -18.26 7.57
CA ASN A 518 -18.94 -19.59 8.19
C ASN A 518 -20.34 -20.17 8.43
N SER A 519 -21.28 -19.38 8.96
CA SER A 519 -22.67 -19.82 9.16
C SER A 519 -23.34 -20.18 7.84
N ILE A 520 -23.18 -19.34 6.83
CA ILE A 520 -23.75 -19.58 5.48
C ILE A 520 -23.12 -20.82 4.83
N LEU A 521 -21.84 -21.06 5.02
CA LEU A 521 -21.18 -22.26 4.51
C LEU A 521 -21.78 -23.54 5.11
N ASP A 522 -22.08 -23.56 6.41
CA ASP A 522 -22.77 -24.66 7.06
C ASP A 522 -24.18 -24.90 6.48
N GLU A 523 -24.90 -23.82 6.17
CA GLU A 523 -26.21 -23.88 5.54
C GLU A 523 -26.14 -24.42 4.11
N ILE A 524 -25.14 -24.03 3.35
CA ILE A 524 -24.85 -24.56 2.01
C ILE A 524 -24.58 -26.07 2.08
N ASN A 525 -23.76 -26.51 3.05
CA ASN A 525 -23.38 -27.90 3.24
C ASN A 525 -24.59 -28.77 3.69
N THR A 526 -25.40 -28.23 4.57
CA THR A 526 -26.61 -28.91 5.09
C THR A 526 -27.82 -28.73 4.20
N LYS A 527 -27.75 -27.89 3.15
CA LYS A 527 -28.88 -27.50 2.26
C LYS A 527 -30.07 -26.93 3.04
N THR A 528 -29.82 -26.26 4.15
CA THR A 528 -30.88 -25.75 5.03
C THR A 528 -30.68 -24.26 5.26
N VAL A 529 -31.50 -23.41 4.63
CA VAL A 529 -31.46 -21.96 4.82
C VAL A 529 -32.12 -21.59 6.15
N LYS A 530 -31.41 -20.89 6.99
CA LYS A 530 -31.86 -20.42 8.30
C LYS A 530 -32.48 -19.02 8.22
N ASN A 531 -32.54 -18.32 9.33
CA ASN A 531 -33.12 -16.98 9.41
C ASN A 531 -32.14 -15.92 8.91
N HIS A 532 -32.40 -15.39 7.72
CA HIS A 532 -31.68 -14.29 7.11
C HIS A 532 -32.65 -13.17 6.73
N ASP A 533 -32.12 -12.02 6.30
CA ASP A 533 -32.95 -11.05 5.57
C ASP A 533 -33.50 -11.67 4.29
N SER A 534 -34.60 -11.13 3.78
CA SER A 534 -35.33 -11.70 2.63
C SER A 534 -34.46 -11.81 1.36
N SER A 535 -33.51 -10.91 1.15
CA SER A 535 -32.61 -10.93 -0.01
C SER A 535 -31.59 -12.06 0.10
N THR A 536 -30.91 -12.18 1.23
CA THR A 536 -29.94 -13.25 1.48
C THR A 536 -30.60 -14.62 1.41
N ALA A 537 -31.76 -14.81 2.04
CA ALA A 537 -32.54 -16.07 1.96
C ALA A 537 -32.93 -16.41 0.53
N PHE A 538 -33.40 -15.43 -0.24
CA PHE A 538 -33.79 -15.63 -1.64
C PHE A 538 -32.58 -16.08 -2.49
N LEU A 539 -31.47 -15.41 -2.37
CA LEU A 539 -30.24 -15.69 -3.13
C LEU A 539 -29.67 -17.08 -2.77
N LEU A 540 -29.62 -17.43 -1.48
CA LEU A 540 -29.19 -18.76 -1.02
C LEU A 540 -30.06 -19.86 -1.55
N ASN A 541 -31.41 -19.73 -1.49
CA ASN A 541 -32.32 -20.70 -2.04
C ASN A 541 -32.14 -20.87 -3.56
N HIS A 542 -31.93 -19.76 -4.28
CA HIS A 542 -31.64 -19.78 -5.71
C HIS A 542 -30.33 -20.53 -6.01
N PHE A 543 -29.27 -20.23 -5.27
CA PHE A 543 -27.99 -20.91 -5.41
C PHE A 543 -28.11 -22.40 -5.15
N LEU A 544 -28.70 -22.80 -4.02
CA LEU A 544 -28.87 -24.21 -3.66
C LEU A 544 -29.74 -25.01 -4.64
N LYS A 545 -30.74 -24.36 -5.27
CA LYS A 545 -31.57 -24.97 -6.27
C LYS A 545 -30.85 -25.27 -7.59
N ASN A 546 -29.81 -24.48 -7.91
CA ASN A 546 -29.09 -24.56 -9.19
C ASN A 546 -27.69 -25.18 -9.07
N LYS A 547 -27.22 -25.46 -7.84
CA LYS A 547 -26.00 -26.20 -7.55
C LYS A 547 -26.22 -27.70 -7.68
#